data_7bd1826369152efd3155ffd80822b53e
#
_entry.id   7bd1826369152efd3155ffd80822b53e
#
_cell.length_a   1.000
_cell.length_b   1.000
_cell.length_c   1.000
_cell.angle_alpha   90.00
_cell.angle_beta   90.00
_cell.angle_gamma   90.00
#
_symmetry.space_group_name_H-M   'P 1'
#
loop_
_entity.id
_entity.type
_entity.pdbx_description
1 polymer ?
#
loop_
_entity_poly.entity_id
_entity_poly.type
_entity_poly.pdbx_seq_one_letter_code
_entity_poly.pdbx_strand_id
1 'polypeptide(L)'
;MIKSQLIIVAILLLALTTACKTNQTSNSSNGGKSSPAASSSPDQFAAVRPIFEKDCQSCHGPKGAGGPFKQEDGSTLKVPSLREGRAVRHTDDEYLKQIVKGGDGMPAFDKKLSTEQTNDLIKMIRAEFQGK
;
A
#
# COMPACT_ATOMS: atom_id res chain seq x y z
N MET A 1 45.52 20.25 26.70
CA MET A 1 44.28 19.41 26.69
C MET A 1 44.00 18.69 25.36
N ILE A 2 44.45 19.20 24.21
CA ILE A 2 44.18 18.62 22.87
C ILE A 2 44.98 17.34 22.59
N LYS A 3 46.19 17.19 23.16
CA LYS A 3 47.04 15.99 22.95
C LYS A 3 46.51 14.71 23.63
N SER A 4 45.72 14.84 24.70
CA SER A 4 45.16 13.70 25.41
C SER A 4 43.93 13.12 24.67
N GLN A 5 43.19 13.93 23.93
CA GLN A 5 42.04 13.48 23.15
C GLN A 5 42.44 12.66 21.91
N LEU A 6 43.58 12.97 21.30
CA LEU A 6 44.06 12.26 20.11
C LEU A 6 44.55 10.82 20.43
N ILE A 7 45.07 10.58 21.65
CA ILE A 7 45.51 9.26 22.07
C ILE A 7 44.32 8.32 22.34
N ILE A 8 43.22 8.83 22.87
CA ILE A 8 41.99 8.06 23.14
C ILE A 8 41.29 7.62 21.84
N VAL A 9 41.30 8.47 20.83
CA VAL A 9 40.71 8.12 19.52
C VAL A 9 41.52 7.07 18.77
N ALA A 10 42.85 7.09 18.91
CA ALA A 10 43.74 6.11 18.27
C ALA A 10 43.61 4.69 18.88
N ILE A 11 43.29 4.58 20.18
CA ILE A 11 43.13 3.29 20.87
C ILE A 11 41.77 2.64 20.56
N LEU A 12 40.71 3.44 20.23
CA LEU A 12 39.39 2.92 19.92
C LEU A 12 39.26 2.35 18.49
N LEU A 13 40.21 2.64 17.60
CA LEU A 13 40.18 2.19 16.21
C LEU A 13 40.88 0.85 15.95
N LEU A 14 41.51 0.23 16.96
CA LEU A 14 42.30 -1.00 16.80
C LEU A 14 41.58 -2.28 17.26
N ALA A 15 40.30 -2.23 17.64
CA ALA A 15 39.59 -3.36 18.27
C ALA A 15 38.47 -3.97 17.41
N LEU A 16 38.38 -3.73 16.09
CA LEU A 16 37.36 -4.31 15.23
C LEU A 16 37.93 -5.16 14.08
N THR A 17 38.79 -6.13 14.40
CA THR A 17 39.12 -7.21 13.46
C THR A 17 39.02 -8.56 14.15
N THR A 18 37.82 -9.11 14.28
CA THR A 18 37.64 -10.55 14.57
C THR A 18 36.57 -11.13 13.67
N ALA A 19 37.04 -11.72 12.59
CA ALA A 19 36.71 -13.05 12.05
C ALA A 19 35.24 -13.50 12.11
N CYS A 20 34.56 -13.43 10.99
CA CYS A 20 33.46 -14.34 10.66
C CYS A 20 34.01 -15.74 10.42
N LYS A 21 33.78 -16.64 11.34
CA LYS A 21 34.00 -18.07 11.16
C LYS A 21 32.72 -18.69 10.63
N THR A 22 32.76 -19.17 9.39
CA THR A 22 31.79 -20.07 8.80
C THR A 22 31.72 -21.37 9.59
N ASN A 23 30.56 -21.75 10.07
CA ASN A 23 30.28 -23.09 10.52
C ASN A 23 29.12 -23.68 9.72
N GLN A 24 29.48 -24.48 8.73
CA GLN A 24 28.60 -25.49 8.15
C GLN A 24 28.58 -26.66 9.11
N THR A 25 27.43 -27.04 9.56
CA THR A 25 27.21 -28.42 10.04
C THR A 25 25.77 -28.81 9.66
N SER A 26 25.76 -29.86 8.94
CA SER A 26 24.61 -30.62 8.45
C SER A 26 23.82 -31.27 9.61
N ASN A 27 22.56 -31.45 9.37
CA ASN A 27 21.73 -32.63 9.64
C ASN A 27 20.75 -32.51 10.81
N SER A 28 19.58 -32.71 10.48
CA SER A 28 18.61 -33.73 10.91
C SER A 28 17.19 -33.23 10.98
N SER A 29 16.40 -33.86 10.17
CA SER A 29 14.95 -34.04 10.15
C SER A 29 14.22 -33.75 11.44
N ASN A 30 13.28 -32.83 11.44
CA ASN A 30 12.00 -33.08 12.10
C ASN A 30 10.87 -32.28 11.42
N GLY A 31 9.82 -32.98 11.08
CA GLY A 31 8.65 -32.47 10.34
C GLY A 31 7.91 -31.38 11.12
N GLY A 32 8.10 -30.16 10.71
CA GLY A 32 7.29 -29.02 11.07
C GLY A 32 6.58 -28.56 9.79
N LYS A 33 5.27 -28.65 9.81
CA LYS A 33 4.35 -28.17 8.79
C LYS A 33 4.72 -26.74 8.40
N SER A 34 5.53 -26.60 7.35
CA SER A 34 5.86 -25.31 6.76
C SER A 34 4.57 -24.76 6.16
N SER A 35 4.07 -23.72 6.81
CA SER A 35 3.15 -22.76 6.16
C SER A 35 3.79 -22.35 4.84
N PRO A 36 3.07 -22.38 3.70
CA PRO A 36 3.67 -21.96 2.45
C PRO A 36 4.16 -20.54 2.62
N ALA A 37 5.47 -20.35 2.47
CA ALA A 37 6.06 -19.05 2.30
C ALA A 37 5.32 -18.38 1.16
N ALA A 38 4.61 -17.28 1.47
CA ALA A 38 3.99 -16.46 0.47
C ALA A 38 5.09 -16.09 -0.54
N SER A 39 4.97 -16.62 -1.74
CA SER A 39 5.77 -16.22 -2.87
C SER A 39 5.56 -14.72 -3.00
N SER A 40 6.57 -13.93 -2.67
CA SER A 40 6.53 -12.49 -2.80
C SER A 40 6.66 -12.11 -4.27
N SER A 41 5.59 -12.36 -5.03
CA SER A 41 5.39 -11.62 -6.26
C SER A 41 5.40 -10.14 -5.89
N PRO A 42 6.13 -9.28 -6.64
CA PRO A 42 6.06 -7.85 -6.42
C PRO A 42 4.57 -7.44 -6.38
N ASP A 43 4.19 -6.64 -5.38
CA ASP A 43 2.82 -6.13 -5.30
C ASP A 43 2.51 -5.33 -6.58
N GLN A 44 1.70 -5.92 -7.45
CA GLN A 44 1.36 -5.31 -8.74
C GLN A 44 0.64 -3.96 -8.60
N PHE A 45 0.11 -3.67 -7.41
CA PHE A 45 -0.60 -2.42 -7.11
C PHE A 45 0.19 -1.47 -6.20
N ALA A 46 1.48 -1.76 -5.94
CA ALA A 46 2.33 -0.93 -5.08
C ALA A 46 2.34 0.56 -5.47
N ALA A 47 2.24 0.86 -6.77
CA ALA A 47 2.24 2.24 -7.27
C ALA A 47 0.92 2.99 -7.01
N VAL A 48 -0.22 2.30 -6.97
CA VAL A 48 -1.55 2.93 -6.87
C VAL A 48 -2.20 2.78 -5.50
N ARG A 49 -1.73 1.85 -4.67
CA ARG A 49 -2.21 1.69 -3.30
C ARG A 49 -2.08 2.97 -2.46
N PRO A 50 -0.91 3.67 -2.46
CA PRO A 50 -0.79 4.95 -1.76
C PRO A 50 -1.73 6.03 -2.30
N ILE A 51 -2.08 5.99 -3.59
CA ILE A 51 -3.06 6.92 -4.19
C ILE A 51 -4.44 6.66 -3.57
N PHE A 52 -4.88 5.40 -3.52
CA PHE A 52 -6.15 5.04 -2.89
C PHE A 52 -6.20 5.46 -1.42
N GLU A 53 -5.16 5.17 -0.66
CA GLU A 53 -5.06 5.50 0.76
C GLU A 53 -5.15 7.01 1.01
N LYS A 54 -4.48 7.80 0.20
CA LYS A 54 -4.42 9.25 0.34
C LYS A 54 -5.67 9.96 -0.15
N ASP A 55 -6.16 9.60 -1.34
CA ASP A 55 -7.12 10.41 -2.08
C ASP A 55 -8.54 9.81 -2.12
N CYS A 56 -8.71 8.52 -1.81
CA CYS A 56 -9.99 7.82 -1.93
C CYS A 56 -10.52 7.29 -0.60
N GLN A 57 -9.62 6.80 0.25
CA GLN A 57 -9.96 6.06 1.47
C GLN A 57 -10.73 6.90 2.48
N SER A 58 -10.49 8.21 2.55
CA SER A 58 -11.19 9.11 3.48
C SER A 58 -12.71 9.04 3.31
N CYS A 59 -13.19 8.91 2.08
CA CYS A 59 -14.62 8.80 1.77
C CYS A 59 -15.06 7.34 1.62
N HIS A 60 -14.31 6.53 0.86
CA HIS A 60 -14.68 5.15 0.55
C HIS A 60 -14.33 4.14 1.65
N GLY A 61 -13.62 4.57 2.68
CA GLY A 61 -13.17 3.70 3.77
C GLY A 61 -12.00 2.80 3.41
N PRO A 62 -11.29 2.24 4.40
CA PRO A 62 -10.26 1.25 4.17
C PRO A 62 -10.89 0.02 3.50
N LYS A 63 -10.34 -0.44 2.39
CA LYS A 63 -10.88 -1.53 1.59
C LYS A 63 -12.21 -1.22 0.88
N GLY A 64 -12.58 0.04 0.70
CA GLY A 64 -13.71 0.44 -0.12
C GLY A 64 -15.09 0.07 0.44
N ALA A 65 -15.26 0.01 1.74
CA ALA A 65 -16.53 -0.37 2.36
C ALA A 65 -17.64 0.69 2.16
N GLY A 66 -17.27 1.96 1.89
CA GLY A 66 -18.22 3.07 1.84
C GLY A 66 -18.77 3.42 3.22
N GLY A 67 -19.90 4.09 3.24
CA GLY A 67 -20.59 4.47 4.47
C GLY A 67 -20.92 5.96 4.58
N PRO A 68 -21.34 6.45 5.74
CA PRO A 68 -21.61 7.85 5.95
C PRO A 68 -20.30 8.65 6.03
N PHE A 69 -20.21 9.71 5.25
CA PHE A 69 -19.10 10.66 5.25
C PHE A 69 -19.60 12.05 5.58
N LYS A 70 -19.05 12.67 6.61
CA LYS A 70 -19.38 14.07 6.97
C LYS A 70 -18.57 15.03 6.11
N GLN A 71 -19.29 15.91 5.41
CA GLN A 71 -18.71 16.99 4.62
C GLN A 71 -18.40 18.21 5.49
N GLU A 72 -17.57 19.12 4.97
CA GLU A 72 -17.15 20.33 5.71
C GLU A 72 -18.33 21.26 6.06
N ASP A 73 -19.39 21.26 5.25
CA ASP A 73 -20.63 22.01 5.49
C ASP A 73 -21.53 21.39 6.56
N GLY A 74 -21.09 20.28 7.17
CA GLY A 74 -21.83 19.53 8.18
C GLY A 74 -22.86 18.54 7.62
N SER A 75 -23.10 18.51 6.33
CA SER A 75 -23.96 17.53 5.70
C SER A 75 -23.35 16.12 5.72
N THR A 76 -24.18 15.10 5.52
CA THR A 76 -23.70 13.71 5.48
C THR A 76 -23.96 13.10 4.10
N LEU A 77 -22.90 12.73 3.42
CA LEU A 77 -22.95 12.00 2.17
C LEU A 77 -22.94 10.50 2.44
N LYS A 78 -23.84 9.74 1.82
CA LYS A 78 -23.80 8.28 1.84
C LYS A 78 -22.92 7.79 0.69
N VAL A 79 -21.66 7.49 0.99
CA VAL A 79 -20.70 7.00 0.00
C VAL A 79 -20.99 5.53 -0.29
N PRO A 80 -21.17 5.14 -1.57
CA PRO A 80 -21.46 3.74 -1.92
C PRO A 80 -20.24 2.85 -1.66
N SER A 81 -20.51 1.60 -1.28
CA SER A 81 -19.48 0.57 -1.18
C SER A 81 -18.89 0.27 -2.57
N LEU A 82 -17.57 0.15 -2.63
CA LEU A 82 -16.86 -0.32 -3.84
C LEU A 82 -16.85 -1.86 -3.95
N ARG A 83 -17.31 -2.55 -2.91
CA ARG A 83 -17.24 -4.02 -2.78
C ARG A 83 -18.51 -4.73 -3.26
N GLU A 84 -19.59 -4.01 -3.39
CA GLU A 84 -20.92 -4.59 -3.63
C GLU A 84 -21.86 -3.64 -4.38
N GLY A 85 -23.07 -4.10 -4.62
CA GLY A 85 -24.15 -3.28 -5.18
C GLY A 85 -23.86 -2.78 -6.59
N ARG A 86 -24.03 -1.46 -6.80
CA ARG A 86 -23.84 -0.83 -8.11
C ARG A 86 -22.36 -0.92 -8.55
N ALA A 87 -21.42 -0.72 -7.64
CA ALA A 87 -20.00 -0.70 -7.95
C ALA A 87 -19.50 -1.98 -8.64
N VAL A 88 -19.98 -3.15 -8.22
CA VAL A 88 -19.60 -4.43 -8.84
C VAL A 88 -20.15 -4.61 -10.26
N ARG A 89 -21.25 -3.90 -10.60
CA ARG A 89 -21.90 -3.96 -11.91
C ARG A 89 -21.37 -2.93 -12.90
N HIS A 90 -20.72 -1.87 -12.41
CA HIS A 90 -20.10 -0.87 -13.30
C HIS A 90 -19.00 -1.50 -14.15
N THR A 91 -18.93 -1.06 -15.40
CA THR A 91 -17.83 -1.35 -16.31
C THR A 91 -16.58 -0.55 -15.91
N ASP A 92 -15.42 -0.92 -16.43
CA ASP A 92 -14.20 -0.16 -16.18
C ASP A 92 -14.26 1.24 -16.78
N ASP A 93 -14.94 1.41 -17.92
CA ASP A 93 -15.19 2.71 -18.54
C ASP A 93 -16.08 3.62 -17.66
N GLU A 94 -17.09 3.06 -17.00
CA GLU A 94 -17.92 3.79 -16.05
C GLU A 94 -17.12 4.21 -14.82
N TYR A 95 -16.24 3.34 -14.31
CA TYR A 95 -15.29 3.69 -13.25
C TYR A 95 -14.33 4.79 -13.68
N LEU A 96 -13.71 4.64 -14.87
CA LEU A 96 -12.82 5.64 -15.44
C LEU A 96 -13.52 7.01 -15.54
N LYS A 97 -14.73 7.04 -16.10
CA LYS A 97 -15.53 8.25 -16.21
C LYS A 97 -15.82 8.87 -14.85
N GLN A 98 -16.23 8.06 -13.87
CA GLN A 98 -16.55 8.53 -12.51
C GLN A 98 -15.32 9.11 -11.81
N ILE A 99 -14.17 8.46 -11.89
CA ILE A 99 -12.93 8.94 -11.28
C ILE A 99 -12.46 10.23 -11.95
N VAL A 100 -12.43 10.25 -13.28
CA VAL A 100 -11.94 11.41 -14.04
C VAL A 100 -12.85 12.63 -13.88
N LYS A 101 -14.17 12.46 -14.00
CA LYS A 101 -15.13 13.57 -14.01
C LYS A 101 -15.72 13.91 -12.64
N GLY A 102 -15.65 12.98 -11.69
CA GLY A 102 -16.34 13.12 -10.41
C GLY A 102 -17.87 13.08 -10.55
N GLY A 103 -18.57 13.63 -9.58
CA GLY A 103 -20.02 13.71 -9.51
C GLY A 103 -20.59 13.00 -8.29
N ASP A 104 -21.84 13.31 -7.93
CA ASP A 104 -22.53 12.75 -6.76
C ASP A 104 -21.74 12.91 -5.45
N GLY A 105 -21.05 14.05 -5.28
CA GLY A 105 -20.20 14.33 -4.12
C GLY A 105 -18.75 13.81 -4.24
N MET A 106 -18.42 13.09 -5.29
CA MET A 106 -17.05 12.67 -5.57
C MET A 106 -16.30 13.76 -6.35
N PRO A 107 -15.09 14.18 -5.93
CA PRO A 107 -14.28 15.13 -6.69
C PRO A 107 -13.76 14.52 -8.01
N ALA A 108 -13.46 15.39 -8.98
CA ALA A 108 -12.78 15.00 -10.21
C ALA A 108 -11.28 14.81 -9.98
N PHE A 109 -10.70 13.79 -10.59
CA PHE A 109 -9.29 13.46 -10.48
C PHE A 109 -8.51 13.60 -11.80
N ASP A 110 -9.10 14.15 -12.85
CA ASP A 110 -8.49 14.34 -14.18
C ASP A 110 -7.16 15.11 -14.17
N LYS A 111 -7.01 16.04 -13.21
CA LYS A 111 -5.77 16.84 -13.02
C LYS A 111 -4.78 16.24 -12.02
N LYS A 112 -5.17 15.18 -11.32
CA LYS A 112 -4.36 14.56 -10.27
C LYS A 112 -3.79 13.20 -10.67
N LEU A 113 -4.51 12.46 -11.49
CA LEU A 113 -4.18 11.10 -11.90
C LEU A 113 -4.01 11.02 -13.41
N SER A 114 -2.98 10.30 -13.85
CA SER A 114 -2.87 9.90 -15.25
C SER A 114 -3.91 8.83 -15.59
N THR A 115 -4.16 8.65 -16.88
CA THR A 115 -5.04 7.56 -17.36
C THR A 115 -4.52 6.20 -16.92
N GLU A 116 -3.22 5.99 -16.95
CA GLU A 116 -2.57 4.75 -16.50
C GLU A 116 -2.81 4.50 -15.01
N GLN A 117 -2.54 5.49 -14.15
CA GLN A 117 -2.80 5.41 -12.71
C GLN A 117 -4.27 5.13 -12.42
N THR A 118 -5.19 5.75 -13.16
CA THR A 118 -6.62 5.53 -13.01
C THR A 118 -7.01 4.10 -13.38
N ASN A 119 -6.48 3.56 -14.48
CA ASN A 119 -6.74 2.18 -14.90
C ASN A 119 -6.17 1.16 -13.91
N ASP A 120 -4.98 1.39 -13.38
CA ASP A 120 -4.39 0.48 -12.40
C ASP A 120 -5.10 0.56 -11.05
N LEU A 121 -5.61 1.74 -10.67
CA LEU A 121 -6.47 1.91 -9.51
C LEU A 121 -7.79 1.11 -9.67
N ILE A 122 -8.40 1.12 -10.87
CA ILE A 122 -9.59 0.32 -11.18
C ILE A 122 -9.27 -1.18 -11.05
N LYS A 123 -8.15 -1.64 -11.61
CA LYS A 123 -7.70 -3.04 -11.49
C LYS A 123 -7.49 -3.44 -10.03
N MET A 124 -6.88 -2.58 -9.22
CA MET A 124 -6.71 -2.82 -7.79
C MET A 124 -8.06 -2.97 -7.07
N ILE A 125 -9.02 -2.07 -7.34
CA ILE A 125 -10.38 -2.14 -6.77
C ILE A 125 -11.05 -3.47 -7.18
N ARG A 126 -10.93 -3.88 -8.44
CA ARG A 126 -11.48 -5.15 -8.93
C ARG A 126 -10.87 -6.35 -8.18
N ALA A 127 -9.55 -6.41 -8.14
CA ALA A 127 -8.85 -7.53 -7.54
C ALA A 127 -9.04 -7.62 -6.02
N GLU A 128 -8.84 -6.49 -5.32
CA GLU A 128 -8.75 -6.52 -3.86
C GLU A 128 -10.09 -6.33 -3.16
N PHE A 129 -11.01 -5.57 -3.76
CA PHE A 129 -12.28 -5.26 -3.12
C PHE A 129 -13.45 -6.07 -3.67
N GLN A 130 -13.36 -6.53 -4.93
CA GLN A 130 -14.44 -7.25 -5.61
C GLN A 130 -14.12 -8.71 -5.93
N GLY A 131 -12.86 -9.14 -5.76
CA GLY A 131 -12.43 -10.52 -6.03
C GLY A 131 -12.52 -10.92 -7.51
N LYS A 132 -12.22 -10.00 -8.43
CA LYS A 132 -12.32 -10.21 -9.89
C LYS A 132 -10.94 -10.20 -10.55
#